data_356613f2e1a29abef4bf5f60c73c0eab
#
_entry.id   356613f2e1a29abef4bf5f60c73c0eab
#
_cell.length_a   1.000
_cell.length_b   1.000
_cell.length_c   1.000
_cell.angle_alpha   90.00
_cell.angle_beta   90.00
_cell.angle_gamma   90.00
#
_symmetry.space_group_name_H-M   'P 1'
#
loop_
_entity.id
_entity.type
_entity.pdbx_description
1 polymer ?
#
loop_
_entity_poly.entity_id
_entity_poly.type
_entity_poly.pdbx_seq_one_letter_code
_entity_poly.pdbx_strand_id
1 'polypeptide(L)'
;MVLSGEGADEIFGGYLYFHKAPNSRAFHEETVRKLSKLHLYDCLRANKSLSAWGVEGRVPFLDKEFLDVAMRTNPKAKLCPGNTIEKKIVREAFADMLPEEVAWRQKEQFSDGVGYSWIDTLKQITASLVSDEQMEHAAERFPINPPRCKEEYYYRSIFASHFPSDSAARSVPSVPSVACSTAEALAWDKAFSGMNDPSGRAVAGVHEKAY
;
A
#
# COMPACT_ATOMS: atom_id res chain seq x y z
N MET A 1 -5.70 19.67 12.13
CA MET A 1 -4.44 19.23 11.49
C MET A 1 -4.02 17.88 12.06
N VAL A 2 -3.55 16.97 11.20
CA VAL A 2 -3.05 15.63 11.57
C VAL A 2 -1.68 15.43 10.94
N LEU A 3 -0.73 14.87 11.69
CA LEU A 3 0.55 14.39 11.16
C LEU A 3 0.39 12.93 10.74
N SER A 4 0.87 12.59 9.54
CA SER A 4 0.81 11.23 8.99
C SER A 4 2.20 10.73 8.59
N GLY A 5 2.40 9.42 8.74
CA GLY A 5 3.61 8.72 8.30
C GLY A 5 3.63 8.35 6.81
N GLU A 6 2.71 8.86 6.01
CA GLU A 6 2.65 8.59 4.56
C GLU A 6 3.99 8.91 3.88
N GLY A 7 4.42 8.04 2.99
CA GLY A 7 5.70 8.14 2.29
C GLY A 7 6.86 7.40 2.93
N ALA A 8 6.80 7.11 4.24
CA ALA A 8 7.90 6.44 4.94
C ALA A 8 8.17 5.02 4.39
N ASP A 9 7.12 4.28 4.05
CA ASP A 9 7.25 2.92 3.54
C ASP A 9 7.80 2.89 2.11
N GLU A 10 7.45 3.87 1.30
CA GLU A 10 7.95 4.02 -0.07
C GLU A 10 9.42 4.43 -0.11
N ILE A 11 9.83 5.35 0.77
CA ILE A 11 11.20 5.90 0.82
C ILE A 11 12.19 4.87 1.38
N PHE A 12 11.79 4.16 2.43
CA PHE A 12 12.66 3.28 3.19
C PHE A 12 12.35 1.79 3.02
N GLY A 13 11.52 1.43 2.03
CA GLY A 13 11.17 0.04 1.74
C GLY A 13 10.47 -0.65 2.91
N GLY A 14 9.47 0.02 3.50
CA GLY A 14 8.78 -0.48 4.69
C GLY A 14 7.75 -1.57 4.42
N TYR A 15 7.36 -1.82 3.17
CA TYR A 15 6.49 -2.94 2.84
C TYR A 15 7.23 -4.26 2.91
N LEU A 16 6.60 -5.29 3.45
CA LEU A 16 7.25 -6.57 3.73
C LEU A 16 7.88 -7.25 2.51
N TYR A 17 7.34 -7.03 1.32
CA TYR A 17 7.93 -7.60 0.10
C TYR A 17 9.33 -7.03 -0.23
N PHE A 18 9.70 -5.86 0.31
CA PHE A 18 11.05 -5.32 0.13
C PHE A 18 12.14 -6.21 0.74
N HIS A 19 11.81 -7.08 1.69
CA HIS A 19 12.74 -8.12 2.18
C HIS A 19 13.20 -9.08 1.07
N LYS A 20 12.44 -9.18 -0.02
CA LYS A 20 12.75 -10.02 -1.18
C LYS A 20 13.53 -9.29 -2.28
N ALA A 21 13.86 -8.02 -2.07
CA ALA A 21 14.64 -7.26 -3.05
C ALA A 21 15.99 -7.94 -3.31
N PRO A 22 16.31 -8.29 -4.57
CA PRO A 22 17.50 -9.09 -4.88
C PRO A 22 18.81 -8.33 -4.66
N ASN A 23 18.78 -7.01 -4.74
CA ASN A 23 19.92 -6.15 -4.52
C ASN A 23 19.48 -4.70 -4.28
N SER A 24 20.43 -3.85 -3.90
CA SER A 24 20.19 -2.45 -3.57
C SER A 24 19.72 -1.59 -4.76
N ARG A 25 20.07 -1.98 -5.97
CA ARG A 25 19.60 -1.28 -7.18
C ARG A 25 18.12 -1.54 -7.41
N ALA A 26 17.70 -2.80 -7.44
CA ALA A 26 16.30 -3.17 -7.58
C ALA A 26 15.43 -2.59 -6.45
N PHE A 27 15.95 -2.59 -5.22
CA PHE A 27 15.31 -1.92 -4.09
C PHE A 27 15.09 -0.43 -4.36
N HIS A 28 16.11 0.29 -4.81
CA HIS A 28 16.02 1.72 -5.11
C HIS A 28 15.05 2.01 -6.26
N GLU A 29 15.15 1.28 -7.35
CA GLU A 29 14.25 1.43 -8.50
C GLU A 29 12.78 1.26 -8.08
N GLU A 30 12.50 0.30 -7.20
CA GLU A 30 11.16 0.09 -6.67
C GLU A 30 10.69 1.22 -5.73
N THR A 31 11.57 1.78 -4.87
CA THR A 31 11.22 2.96 -4.06
C THR A 31 10.87 4.16 -4.93
N VAL A 32 11.65 4.42 -5.99
CA VAL A 32 11.35 5.48 -6.97
C VAL A 32 10.01 5.24 -7.66
N ARG A 33 9.76 4.01 -8.10
CA ARG A 33 8.51 3.64 -8.77
C ARG A 33 7.30 3.84 -7.85
N LYS A 34 7.39 3.44 -6.58
CA LYS A 34 6.34 3.63 -5.59
C LYS A 34 6.05 5.12 -5.34
N LEU A 35 7.09 5.90 -5.10
CA LEU A 35 6.97 7.35 -4.87
C LEU A 35 6.34 8.07 -6.06
N SER A 36 6.74 7.73 -7.29
CA SER A 36 6.20 8.36 -8.50
C SER A 36 4.69 8.17 -8.69
N LYS A 37 4.11 7.13 -8.09
CA LYS A 37 2.68 6.79 -8.18
C LYS A 37 1.91 7.00 -6.88
N LEU A 38 2.56 7.43 -5.82
CA LEU A 38 1.95 7.51 -4.47
C LEU A 38 0.72 8.42 -4.41
N HIS A 39 0.70 9.48 -5.24
CA HIS A 39 -0.42 10.40 -5.39
C HIS A 39 -1.72 9.74 -5.92
N LEU A 40 -1.62 8.57 -6.54
CA LEU A 40 -2.75 7.79 -7.07
C LEU A 40 -3.36 6.83 -6.03
N TYR A 41 -2.67 6.57 -4.93
CA TYR A 41 -3.02 5.54 -3.95
C TYR A 41 -3.10 6.10 -2.53
N ASP A 42 -2.10 5.84 -1.71
CA ASP A 42 -2.14 6.13 -0.28
C ASP A 42 -2.28 7.62 0.02
N CYS A 43 -1.56 8.48 -0.68
CA CYS A 43 -1.72 9.93 -0.53
C CYS A 43 -3.08 10.42 -1.01
N LEU A 44 -3.64 9.84 -2.07
CA LEU A 44 -4.98 10.18 -2.53
C LEU A 44 -6.03 9.81 -1.48
N ARG A 45 -5.93 8.61 -0.91
CA ARG A 45 -6.80 8.14 0.18
C ARG A 45 -6.69 9.07 1.38
N ALA A 46 -5.50 9.30 1.90
CA ALA A 46 -5.25 10.14 3.06
C ALA A 46 -5.79 11.56 2.85
N ASN A 47 -5.49 12.18 1.72
CA ASN A 47 -5.96 13.52 1.39
C ASN A 47 -7.48 13.60 1.30
N LYS A 48 -8.12 12.68 0.57
CA LYS A 48 -9.58 12.70 0.37
C LYS A 48 -10.36 12.44 1.65
N SER A 49 -9.91 11.49 2.46
CA SER A 49 -10.57 11.17 3.73
C SER A 49 -10.47 12.30 4.75
N LEU A 50 -9.33 12.95 4.85
CA LEU A 50 -9.14 14.10 5.76
C LEU A 50 -9.88 15.34 5.26
N SER A 51 -9.75 15.66 3.96
CA SER A 51 -10.37 16.86 3.37
C SER A 51 -11.89 16.82 3.40
N ALA A 52 -12.51 15.64 3.34
CA ALA A 52 -13.95 15.48 3.47
C ALA A 52 -14.51 16.02 4.79
N TRP A 53 -13.65 16.11 5.82
CA TRP A 53 -14.01 16.60 7.15
C TRP A 53 -13.27 17.88 7.54
N GLY A 54 -12.71 18.60 6.58
CA GLY A 54 -12.00 19.86 6.82
C GLY A 54 -10.72 19.70 7.63
N VAL A 55 -10.13 18.51 7.65
CA VAL A 55 -8.89 18.21 8.37
C VAL A 55 -7.69 18.30 7.42
N GLU A 56 -6.69 19.10 7.78
CA GLU A 56 -5.44 19.20 7.03
C GLU A 56 -4.47 18.10 7.44
N GLY A 57 -4.02 17.31 6.46
CA GLY A 57 -2.96 16.32 6.63
C GLY A 57 -1.58 16.90 6.36
N ARG A 58 -0.64 16.65 7.25
CA ARG A 58 0.78 16.95 7.07
C ARG A 58 1.58 15.66 6.97
N VAL A 59 2.45 15.58 5.97
CA VAL A 59 3.20 14.37 5.58
C VAL A 59 4.71 14.65 5.59
N PRO A 60 5.36 14.71 6.76
CA PRO A 60 6.77 15.11 6.89
C PRO A 60 7.73 14.28 6.03
N PHE A 61 7.46 12.98 5.84
CA PHE A 61 8.30 12.12 4.99
C PHE A 61 8.26 12.51 3.51
N LEU A 62 7.25 13.26 3.06
CA LEU A 62 7.12 13.71 1.68
C LEU A 62 7.56 15.18 1.50
N ASP A 63 8.13 15.80 2.52
CA ASP A 63 8.82 17.07 2.37
C ASP A 63 9.95 16.96 1.33
N LYS A 64 10.09 17.98 0.46
CA LYS A 64 11.01 17.90 -0.68
C LYS A 64 12.47 17.81 -0.29
N GLU A 65 12.87 18.54 0.75
CA GLU A 65 14.24 18.51 1.24
C GLU A 65 14.53 17.17 1.93
N PHE A 66 13.58 16.68 2.71
CA PHE A 66 13.70 15.37 3.32
C PHE A 66 13.79 14.26 2.27
N LEU A 67 12.93 14.29 1.24
CA LEU A 67 12.96 13.34 0.12
C LEU A 67 14.31 13.34 -0.58
N ASP A 68 14.87 14.51 -0.88
CA ASP A 68 16.16 14.61 -1.55
C ASP A 68 17.27 13.93 -0.73
N VAL A 69 17.35 14.21 0.55
CA VAL A 69 18.33 13.60 1.46
C VAL A 69 18.10 12.09 1.58
N ALA A 70 16.87 11.68 1.83
CA ALA A 70 16.52 10.27 2.04
C ALA A 70 16.74 9.43 0.78
N MET A 71 16.42 9.95 -0.41
CA MET A 71 16.60 9.23 -1.66
C MET A 71 18.07 9.19 -2.14
N ARG A 72 18.92 10.14 -1.72
CA ARG A 72 20.38 10.10 -1.91
C ARG A 72 21.10 9.17 -0.94
N THR A 73 20.46 8.80 0.17
CA THR A 73 21.02 7.81 1.09
C THR A 73 21.33 6.51 0.35
N ASN A 74 22.52 5.93 0.59
CA ASN A 74 22.92 4.70 -0.06
C ASN A 74 21.85 3.61 0.10
N PRO A 75 21.30 3.07 -0.99
CA PRO A 75 20.24 2.07 -0.90
C PRO A 75 20.64 0.81 -0.10
N LYS A 76 21.93 0.49 -0.03
CA LYS A 76 22.42 -0.61 0.83
C LYS A 76 22.11 -0.40 2.30
N ALA A 77 22.07 0.85 2.77
CA ALA A 77 21.74 1.15 4.17
C ALA A 77 20.23 1.03 4.47
N LYS A 78 19.42 0.97 3.43
CA LYS A 78 17.95 0.81 3.53
C LYS A 78 17.49 -0.63 3.28
N LEU A 79 18.35 -1.51 2.73
CA LEU A 79 18.02 -2.90 2.54
C LEU A 79 17.74 -3.60 3.86
N CYS A 80 16.82 -4.55 3.83
CA CYS A 80 16.47 -5.41 4.96
C CYS A 80 16.68 -6.91 4.59
N PRO A 81 17.93 -7.35 4.35
CA PRO A 81 18.20 -8.74 4.01
C PRO A 81 18.11 -9.65 5.24
N GLY A 82 17.64 -10.86 5.04
CA GLY A 82 17.64 -11.90 6.06
C GLY A 82 16.81 -11.52 7.30
N ASN A 83 17.49 -11.43 8.44
CA ASN A 83 16.87 -11.16 9.74
C ASN A 83 16.84 -9.65 10.10
N THR A 84 17.04 -8.78 9.14
CA THR A 84 16.98 -7.33 9.39
C THR A 84 15.55 -6.82 9.30
N ILE A 85 15.12 -6.03 10.28
CA ILE A 85 13.80 -5.41 10.26
C ILE A 85 13.73 -4.29 9.19
N GLU A 86 12.59 -4.13 8.56
CA GLU A 86 12.36 -3.03 7.61
C GLU A 86 12.48 -1.64 8.27
N LYS A 87 12.89 -0.65 7.50
CA LYS A 87 13.12 0.74 7.96
C LYS A 87 14.12 0.86 9.11
N LYS A 88 15.06 -0.08 9.24
CA LYS A 88 16.02 -0.12 10.34
C LYS A 88 16.74 1.20 10.57
N ILE A 89 17.20 1.86 9.51
CA ILE A 89 17.86 3.17 9.58
C ILE A 89 17.02 4.25 10.26
N VAL A 90 15.70 4.24 10.03
CA VAL A 90 14.77 5.18 10.68
C VAL A 90 14.56 4.79 12.15
N ARG A 91 14.39 3.50 12.42
CA ARG A 91 14.19 2.99 13.79
C ARG A 91 15.38 3.29 14.68
N GLU A 92 16.61 3.06 14.18
CA GLU A 92 17.83 3.38 14.89
C GLU A 92 17.98 4.87 15.16
N ALA A 93 17.61 5.73 14.19
CA ALA A 93 17.68 7.18 14.35
C ALA A 93 16.77 7.74 15.48
N PHE A 94 15.72 7.01 15.84
CA PHE A 94 14.75 7.43 16.86
C PHE A 94 14.65 6.46 18.04
N ALA A 95 15.54 5.47 18.14
CA ALA A 95 15.49 4.45 19.18
C ALA A 95 15.54 5.04 20.60
N ASP A 96 16.34 6.08 20.81
CA ASP A 96 16.44 6.75 22.10
C ASP A 96 15.25 7.66 22.44
N MET A 97 14.36 7.92 21.48
CA MET A 97 13.22 8.83 21.62
C MET A 97 11.88 8.08 21.78
N LEU A 98 11.85 6.79 21.48
CA LEU A 98 10.64 5.99 21.47
C LEU A 98 10.77 4.80 22.44
N PRO A 99 9.66 4.37 23.07
CA PRO A 99 9.64 3.11 23.78
C PRO A 99 10.06 1.94 22.87
N GLU A 100 10.78 0.98 23.41
CA GLU A 100 11.33 -0.15 22.66
C GLU A 100 10.23 -0.93 21.91
N GLU A 101 9.11 -1.18 22.57
CA GLU A 101 7.94 -1.86 21.98
C GLU A 101 7.30 -1.08 20.82
N VAL A 102 7.55 0.20 20.70
CA VAL A 102 7.10 1.04 19.57
C VAL A 102 8.15 1.08 18.48
N ALA A 103 9.42 1.31 18.86
CA ALA A 103 10.53 1.45 17.92
C ALA A 103 10.75 0.18 17.09
N TRP A 104 10.59 -1.00 17.71
CA TRP A 104 10.91 -2.29 17.11
C TRP A 104 9.70 -3.19 16.81
N ARG A 105 8.48 -2.67 16.93
CA ARG A 105 7.30 -3.44 16.61
C ARG A 105 7.26 -3.88 15.15
N GLN A 106 6.59 -5.01 14.91
CA GLN A 106 6.33 -5.50 13.56
C GLN A 106 5.63 -4.42 12.71
N LYS A 107 6.04 -4.32 11.44
CA LYS A 107 5.33 -3.51 10.44
C LYS A 107 3.96 -4.12 10.14
N GLU A 108 2.94 -3.32 10.31
CA GLU A 108 1.61 -3.62 9.82
C GLU A 108 1.26 -2.67 8.67
N GLN A 109 0.63 -3.18 7.62
CA GLN A 109 0.02 -2.34 6.59
C GLN A 109 -1.27 -1.74 7.15
N PHE A 110 -1.74 -0.66 6.56
CA PHE A 110 -2.96 0.00 7.03
C PHE A 110 -4.15 -0.97 7.11
N SER A 111 -4.35 -1.80 6.08
CA SER A 111 -5.39 -2.82 6.06
C SER A 111 -5.23 -3.89 7.15
N ASP A 112 -4.00 -4.30 7.41
CA ASP A 112 -3.67 -5.34 8.38
C ASP A 112 -3.73 -4.77 9.82
N GLY A 113 -3.31 -3.52 10.01
CA GLY A 113 -3.35 -2.82 11.29
C GLY A 113 -4.76 -2.54 11.82
N VAL A 114 -5.76 -2.51 10.95
CA VAL A 114 -7.19 -2.46 11.35
C VAL A 114 -7.69 -3.84 11.79
N GLY A 115 -7.00 -4.90 11.39
CA GLY A 115 -7.29 -6.30 11.68
C GLY A 115 -7.59 -7.11 10.42
N TYR A 116 -7.04 -8.31 10.35
CA TYR A 116 -7.24 -9.20 9.20
C TYR A 116 -8.70 -9.56 8.94
N SER A 117 -9.51 -9.65 9.99
CA SER A 117 -10.96 -9.86 9.89
C SER A 117 -11.69 -8.77 9.11
N TRP A 118 -11.17 -7.56 9.05
CA TRP A 118 -11.73 -6.46 8.27
C TRP A 118 -11.79 -6.78 6.77
N ILE A 119 -10.70 -7.29 6.21
CA ILE A 119 -10.62 -7.67 4.80
C ILE A 119 -11.65 -8.74 4.48
N ASP A 120 -11.68 -9.80 5.30
CA ASP A 120 -12.59 -10.93 5.10
C ASP A 120 -14.06 -10.51 5.28
N THR A 121 -14.34 -9.65 6.25
CA THR A 121 -15.68 -9.10 6.49
C THR A 121 -16.15 -8.26 5.29
N LEU A 122 -15.30 -7.38 4.73
CA LEU A 122 -15.66 -6.60 3.55
C LEU A 122 -15.95 -7.50 2.34
N LYS A 123 -15.15 -8.54 2.11
CA LYS A 123 -15.40 -9.52 1.05
C LYS A 123 -16.74 -10.23 1.24
N GLN A 124 -17.07 -10.64 2.46
CA GLN A 124 -18.35 -11.28 2.79
C GLN A 124 -19.55 -10.34 2.57
N ILE A 125 -19.44 -9.10 3.07
CA ILE A 125 -20.48 -8.07 2.90
C ILE A 125 -20.71 -7.81 1.41
N THR A 126 -19.67 -7.56 0.64
CA THR A 126 -19.79 -7.26 -0.79
C THR A 126 -20.27 -8.44 -1.61
N ALA A 127 -19.90 -9.68 -1.21
CA ALA A 127 -20.43 -10.90 -1.81
C ALA A 127 -21.95 -11.03 -1.63
N SER A 128 -22.50 -10.52 -0.52
CA SER A 128 -23.96 -10.54 -0.27
C SER A 128 -24.70 -9.38 -0.95
N LEU A 129 -24.04 -8.24 -1.16
CA LEU A 129 -24.65 -7.03 -1.73
C LEU A 129 -24.62 -7.00 -3.26
N VAL A 130 -23.71 -7.72 -3.89
CA VAL A 130 -23.53 -7.74 -5.35
C VAL A 130 -23.88 -9.15 -5.88
N SER A 131 -24.87 -9.26 -6.75
CA SER A 131 -25.26 -10.52 -7.36
C SER A 131 -24.27 -10.97 -8.46
N ASP A 132 -24.31 -12.25 -8.81
CA ASP A 132 -23.51 -12.77 -9.93
C ASP A 132 -23.96 -12.17 -11.26
N GLU A 133 -25.27 -11.97 -11.45
CA GLU A 133 -25.83 -11.27 -12.61
C GLU A 133 -25.28 -9.85 -12.76
N GLN A 134 -25.16 -9.11 -11.65
CA GLN A 134 -24.55 -7.77 -11.68
C GLN A 134 -23.08 -7.83 -12.10
N MET A 135 -22.35 -8.88 -11.70
CA MET A 135 -20.96 -9.05 -12.11
C MET A 135 -20.84 -9.44 -13.59
N GLU A 136 -21.73 -10.29 -14.11
CA GLU A 136 -21.77 -10.64 -15.53
C GLU A 136 -21.97 -9.40 -16.43
N HIS A 137 -22.80 -8.46 -15.99
CA HIS A 137 -23.07 -7.20 -16.70
C HIS A 137 -22.18 -6.01 -16.24
N ALA A 138 -21.12 -6.27 -15.47
CA ALA A 138 -20.28 -5.23 -14.91
C ALA A 138 -19.60 -4.35 -15.97
N ALA A 139 -19.14 -4.93 -17.08
CA ALA A 139 -18.51 -4.21 -18.18
C ALA A 139 -19.50 -3.34 -18.98
N GLU A 140 -20.76 -3.75 -19.05
CA GLU A 140 -21.83 -2.96 -19.70
C GLU A 140 -22.18 -1.74 -18.84
N ARG A 141 -22.30 -1.93 -17.53
CA ARG A 141 -22.60 -0.85 -16.59
C ARG A 141 -21.42 0.12 -16.42
N PHE A 142 -20.20 -0.41 -16.41
CA PHE A 142 -18.96 0.35 -16.21
C PHE A 142 -17.97 0.09 -17.34
N PRO A 143 -18.19 0.65 -18.53
CA PRO A 143 -17.33 0.39 -19.70
C PRO A 143 -15.91 0.94 -19.54
N ILE A 144 -15.73 1.91 -18.64
CA ILE A 144 -14.43 2.48 -18.30
C ILE A 144 -14.00 1.88 -16.96
N ASN A 145 -12.87 1.19 -16.93
CA ASN A 145 -12.34 0.50 -15.75
C ASN A 145 -13.39 -0.44 -15.12
N PRO A 146 -13.85 -1.48 -15.84
CA PRO A 146 -14.83 -2.40 -15.31
C PRO A 146 -14.31 -3.14 -14.09
N PRO A 147 -15.13 -3.30 -13.06
CA PRO A 147 -14.75 -4.04 -11.86
C PRO A 147 -14.57 -5.53 -12.18
N ARG A 148 -13.62 -6.17 -11.49
CA ARG A 148 -13.24 -7.57 -11.71
C ARG A 148 -13.73 -8.52 -10.60
N CYS A 149 -14.18 -7.95 -9.49
CA CYS A 149 -14.78 -8.69 -8.37
C CYS A 149 -15.91 -7.90 -7.73
N LYS A 150 -16.70 -8.56 -6.87
CA LYS A 150 -17.86 -7.94 -6.21
C LYS A 150 -17.48 -6.77 -5.31
N GLU A 151 -16.33 -6.82 -4.68
CA GLU A 151 -15.82 -5.72 -3.87
C GLU A 151 -15.51 -4.48 -4.74
N GLU A 152 -14.79 -4.66 -5.84
CA GLU A 152 -14.54 -3.58 -6.82
C GLU A 152 -15.84 -3.03 -7.39
N TYR A 153 -16.84 -3.90 -7.69
CA TYR A 153 -18.15 -3.47 -8.17
C TYR A 153 -18.88 -2.60 -7.17
N TYR A 154 -18.87 -3.00 -5.90
CA TYR A 154 -19.49 -2.23 -4.82
C TYR A 154 -18.88 -0.84 -4.70
N TYR A 155 -17.56 -0.72 -4.61
CA TYR A 155 -16.90 0.58 -4.54
C TYR A 155 -17.07 1.40 -5.81
N ARG A 156 -17.04 0.76 -6.98
CA ARG A 156 -17.26 1.42 -8.26
C ARG A 156 -18.67 1.99 -8.37
N SER A 157 -19.66 1.31 -7.79
CA SER A 157 -21.06 1.78 -7.76
C SER A 157 -21.21 3.02 -6.87
N ILE A 158 -20.59 3.01 -5.69
CA ILE A 158 -20.57 4.18 -4.80
C ILE A 158 -19.87 5.36 -5.48
N PHE A 159 -18.68 5.12 -6.06
CA PHE A 159 -17.96 6.16 -6.79
C PHE A 159 -18.79 6.78 -7.91
N ALA A 160 -19.43 5.95 -8.73
CA ALA A 160 -20.26 6.43 -9.84
C ALA A 160 -21.50 7.20 -9.40
N SER A 161 -22.04 6.93 -8.20
CA SER A 161 -23.17 7.71 -7.66
C SER A 161 -22.78 9.14 -7.29
N HIS A 162 -21.55 9.36 -6.89
CA HIS A 162 -20.99 10.67 -6.55
C HIS A 162 -20.34 11.37 -7.75
N PHE A 163 -19.73 10.60 -8.65
CA PHE A 163 -18.93 11.08 -9.77
C PHE A 163 -19.31 10.34 -11.06
N PRO A 164 -20.47 10.69 -11.67
CA PRO A 164 -21.05 9.90 -12.77
C PRO A 164 -20.39 10.13 -14.14
N SER A 165 -19.47 11.08 -14.28
CA SER A 165 -18.87 11.40 -15.57
C SER A 165 -17.81 10.40 -16.01
N ASP A 166 -17.66 10.22 -17.32
CA ASP A 166 -16.60 9.41 -17.92
C ASP A 166 -15.19 9.90 -17.55
N SER A 167 -15.02 11.22 -17.45
CA SER A 167 -13.73 11.81 -17.04
C SER A 167 -13.36 11.40 -15.61
N ALA A 168 -14.34 11.36 -14.69
CA ALA A 168 -14.12 10.87 -13.35
C ALA A 168 -13.76 9.37 -13.34
N ALA A 169 -14.47 8.56 -14.13
CA ALA A 169 -14.15 7.14 -14.25
C ALA A 169 -12.72 6.87 -14.77
N ARG A 170 -12.22 7.71 -15.68
CA ARG A 170 -10.84 7.61 -16.20
C ARG A 170 -9.78 8.02 -15.18
N SER A 171 -10.13 8.75 -14.14
CA SER A 171 -9.20 9.13 -13.07
C SER A 171 -8.94 7.99 -12.06
N VAL A 172 -9.75 6.94 -12.08
CA VAL A 172 -9.58 5.78 -11.19
C VAL A 172 -8.44 4.90 -11.72
N PRO A 173 -7.41 4.61 -10.91
CA PRO A 173 -6.33 3.70 -11.31
C PRO A 173 -6.88 2.30 -11.58
N SER A 174 -6.53 1.73 -12.74
CA SER A 174 -6.96 0.38 -13.15
C SER A 174 -5.83 -0.64 -13.03
N VAL A 175 -5.17 -0.70 -11.92
CA VAL A 175 -4.09 -1.68 -11.69
C VAL A 175 -4.45 -2.57 -10.52
N PRO A 176 -3.95 -3.82 -10.49
CA PRO A 176 -4.04 -4.64 -9.30
C PRO A 176 -3.43 -3.84 -8.13
N SER A 177 -4.25 -3.51 -7.16
CA SER A 177 -3.85 -2.67 -6.01
C SER A 177 -3.48 -3.52 -4.81
N VAL A 178 -2.88 -4.66 -5.02
CA VAL A 178 -2.45 -5.52 -3.92
C VAL A 178 -1.03 -5.11 -3.54
N ALA A 179 -0.75 -5.00 -2.27
CA ALA A 179 0.50 -4.46 -1.73
C ALA A 179 1.76 -5.13 -2.32
N CYS A 180 1.67 -6.38 -2.73
CA CYS A 180 2.76 -7.16 -3.32
C CYS A 180 2.57 -7.44 -4.83
N SER A 181 1.66 -6.74 -5.51
CA SER A 181 1.25 -7.10 -6.88
C SER A 181 1.88 -6.25 -7.97
N THR A 182 2.98 -5.60 -7.69
CA THR A 182 3.76 -4.98 -8.77
C THR A 182 4.48 -6.07 -9.55
N ALA A 183 4.68 -5.87 -10.84
CA ALA A 183 5.42 -6.81 -11.67
C ALA A 183 6.81 -7.10 -11.08
N GLU A 184 7.43 -6.10 -10.52
CA GLU A 184 8.73 -6.20 -9.84
C GLU A 184 8.65 -7.05 -8.57
N ALA A 185 7.67 -6.80 -7.70
CA ALA A 185 7.49 -7.59 -6.48
C ALA A 185 7.21 -9.06 -6.78
N LEU A 186 6.36 -9.34 -7.78
CA LEU A 186 6.07 -10.70 -8.25
C LEU A 186 7.31 -11.39 -8.85
N ALA A 187 8.21 -10.62 -9.47
CA ALA A 187 9.48 -11.16 -9.98
C ALA A 187 10.48 -11.47 -8.87
N TRP A 188 10.41 -10.78 -7.73
CA TRP A 188 11.34 -10.99 -6.61
C TRP A 188 11.05 -12.27 -5.83
N ASP A 189 9.80 -12.69 -5.76
CA ASP A 189 9.42 -13.96 -5.14
C ASP A 189 8.23 -14.60 -5.88
N LYS A 190 8.48 -15.78 -6.45
CA LYS A 190 7.43 -16.56 -7.16
C LYS A 190 6.27 -16.96 -6.26
N ALA A 191 6.46 -16.99 -4.94
CA ALA A 191 5.39 -17.26 -3.99
C ALA A 191 4.24 -16.24 -4.11
N PHE A 192 4.53 -15.01 -4.52
CA PHE A 192 3.50 -13.98 -4.73
C PHE A 192 2.62 -14.23 -5.95
N SER A 193 3.10 -14.96 -6.95
CA SER A 193 2.36 -15.21 -8.21
C SER A 193 1.19 -16.19 -8.07
N GLY A 194 1.18 -16.99 -7.01
CA GLY A 194 0.13 -18.00 -6.75
C GLY A 194 -0.93 -17.57 -5.74
N MET A 195 -0.87 -16.34 -5.24
CA MET A 195 -1.75 -15.86 -4.18
C MET A 195 -2.91 -15.05 -4.73
N ASN A 196 -4.13 -15.47 -4.43
CA ASN A 196 -5.34 -14.72 -4.78
C ASN A 196 -5.50 -13.41 -3.98
N ASP A 197 -4.76 -13.26 -2.90
CA ASP A 197 -4.76 -12.10 -2.01
C ASP A 197 -3.36 -11.90 -1.41
N PRO A 198 -2.41 -11.32 -2.15
CA PRO A 198 -1.07 -11.03 -1.66
C PRO A 198 -1.07 -9.81 -0.73
N SER A 199 -1.88 -9.85 0.33
CA SER A 199 -1.85 -8.91 1.45
C SER A 199 -0.59 -9.13 2.32
N GLY A 200 -0.43 -8.37 3.38
CA GLY A 200 0.64 -8.57 4.36
C GLY A 200 0.75 -10.02 4.86
N ARG A 201 -0.35 -10.78 4.85
CA ARG A 201 -0.40 -12.21 5.18
C ARG A 201 0.51 -13.07 4.28
N ALA A 202 0.73 -12.66 3.03
CA ALA A 202 1.59 -13.36 2.08
C ALA A 202 3.06 -13.42 2.50
N VAL A 203 3.46 -12.53 3.38
CA VAL A 203 4.84 -12.39 3.87
C VAL A 203 4.92 -12.52 5.40
N ALA A 204 3.92 -13.12 6.02
CA ALA A 204 3.83 -13.28 7.48
C ALA A 204 5.06 -13.96 8.10
N GLY A 205 5.70 -14.90 7.40
CA GLY A 205 6.90 -15.59 7.88
C GLY A 205 8.19 -14.75 7.83
N VAL A 206 8.16 -13.53 7.28
CA VAL A 206 9.35 -12.68 7.19
C VAL A 206 9.80 -12.22 8.57
N HIS A 207 8.88 -12.00 9.50
CA HIS A 207 9.17 -11.48 10.83
C HIS A 207 9.54 -12.54 11.87
N GLU A 208 9.24 -13.82 11.64
CA GLU A 208 9.56 -14.89 12.61
C GLU A 208 11.06 -15.01 12.91
N LYS A 209 11.92 -14.41 12.07
CA LYS A 209 13.38 -14.44 12.20
C LYS A 209 13.99 -13.05 12.43
N ALA A 210 13.19 -12.00 12.53
CA ALA A 210 13.67 -10.63 12.65
C ALA A 210 13.71 -10.10 14.10
N TYR A 211 13.17 -10.89 15.05
CA TYR A 211 13.14 -10.61 16.49
C TYR A 211 13.87 -11.68 17.27
#